data_958076c3e79379d955bdc64caa450278
#
_entry.id   958076c3e79379d955bdc64caa450278
#
_cell.length_a   1.000
_cell.length_b   1.000
_cell.length_c   1.000
_cell.angle_alpha   90.00
_cell.angle_beta   90.00
_cell.angle_gamma   90.00
#
_symmetry.space_group_name_H-M   'P 1'
#
loop_
_entity.id
_entity.type
_entity.pdbx_description
1 polymer ?
#
loop_
_entity_poly.entity_id
_entity_poly.type
_entity_poly.pdbx_seq_one_letter_code
_entity_poly.pdbx_strand_id
1 'polypeptide(L)'
;MAFLFGSQVKGQALFDSDVDIAVYFKLQERRLEWEEIGEYPGVTEIWTETEKILGENVDILVLNTAPSLIAFDALRTGIPLVIKDGMLYLRFLLFISSAAMDFKEFIEDYWQIEQRSTSLSDFDKTRLIEIIKFLTNEIDDWNVYLKFDWGDYQNDRLKRRSLEHWVENIVNATIDIARILLASEKKPLPGTYREILRSFMSLKYFDKNIAEKLGEFARLRNIITHEYLDIRWEQMQNFVKTARPLFEYTIEFVKKNFLL
;
A
#
# COMPACT_ATOMS: atom_id res chain seq x y z
N MET A 1 -10.89 -14.09 11.84
CA MET A 1 -9.85 -14.32 12.85
C MET A 1 -9.72 -13.11 13.72
N ALA A 2 -9.35 -13.29 14.99
CA ALA A 2 -9.13 -12.19 15.93
C ALA A 2 -7.91 -12.48 16.83
N PHE A 3 -7.21 -11.43 17.24
CA PHE A 3 -6.00 -11.48 18.06
C PHE A 3 -6.04 -10.39 19.13
N LEU A 4 -5.65 -10.73 20.34
CA LEU A 4 -5.31 -9.75 21.36
C LEU A 4 -3.86 -9.28 21.09
N PHE A 5 -3.61 -7.98 21.02
CA PHE A 5 -2.28 -7.45 20.71
C PHE A 5 -1.97 -6.20 21.55
N GLY A 6 -0.96 -5.43 21.19
CA GLY A 6 -0.64 -4.17 21.85
C GLY A 6 0.06 -4.30 23.19
N SER A 7 -0.14 -3.31 24.06
CA SER A 7 0.54 -3.17 25.34
C SER A 7 0.22 -4.29 26.34
N GLN A 8 -1.00 -4.81 26.30
CA GLN A 8 -1.46 -5.91 27.17
C GLN A 8 -0.63 -7.19 26.95
N VAL A 9 -0.40 -7.55 25.68
CA VAL A 9 0.36 -8.76 25.33
C VAL A 9 1.85 -8.59 25.58
N LYS A 10 2.38 -7.35 25.44
CA LYS A 10 3.80 -7.05 25.64
C LYS A 10 4.18 -6.87 27.11
N GLY A 11 3.23 -6.95 28.03
CA GLY A 11 3.46 -6.70 29.47
C GLY A 11 3.84 -5.23 29.77
N GLN A 12 3.41 -4.32 28.90
CA GLN A 12 3.69 -2.87 29.01
C GLN A 12 2.42 -2.06 29.28
N ALA A 13 1.30 -2.74 29.58
CA ALA A 13 0.05 -2.09 29.89
C ALA A 13 0.16 -1.26 31.17
N LEU A 14 -0.31 -0.02 31.12
CA LEU A 14 -0.55 0.83 32.27
C LEU A 14 -1.98 0.61 32.77
N PHE A 15 -2.30 1.13 33.96
CA PHE A 15 -3.60 0.93 34.62
C PHE A 15 -4.80 1.37 33.77
N ASP A 16 -4.61 2.37 32.90
CA ASP A 16 -5.65 2.89 31.99
C ASP A 16 -5.40 2.52 30.52
N SER A 17 -4.61 1.46 30.24
CA SER A 17 -4.36 1.04 28.86
C SER A 17 -5.57 0.32 28.28
N ASP A 18 -6.00 0.72 27.09
CA ASP A 18 -7.05 0.04 26.32
C ASP A 18 -6.66 -1.39 25.96
N VAL A 19 -7.66 -2.22 25.73
CA VAL A 19 -7.48 -3.59 25.25
C VAL A 19 -7.51 -3.58 23.71
N ASP A 20 -6.36 -3.81 23.08
CA ASP A 20 -6.22 -3.80 21.62
C ASP A 20 -6.61 -5.16 21.01
N ILE A 21 -7.62 -5.20 20.16
CA ILE A 21 -8.08 -6.42 19.45
C ILE A 21 -8.01 -6.22 17.95
N ALA A 22 -7.21 -7.02 17.27
CA ALA A 22 -7.11 -7.05 15.82
C ALA A 22 -8.09 -8.07 15.22
N VAL A 23 -8.94 -7.65 14.28
CA VAL A 23 -9.99 -8.49 13.67
C VAL A 23 -9.84 -8.48 12.15
N TYR A 24 -9.83 -9.67 11.54
CA TYR A 24 -9.92 -9.84 10.09
C TYR A 24 -11.31 -10.36 9.70
N PHE A 25 -11.99 -9.63 8.83
CA PHE A 25 -13.31 -9.99 8.29
C PHE A 25 -13.17 -10.74 6.97
N LYS A 26 -13.80 -11.89 6.83
CA LYS A 26 -13.87 -12.65 5.59
C LYS A 26 -15.20 -12.34 4.91
N LEU A 27 -15.19 -11.43 3.93
CA LEU A 27 -16.40 -11.06 3.19
C LEU A 27 -16.63 -11.94 1.96
N GLN A 28 -15.56 -12.46 1.34
CA GLN A 28 -15.63 -13.33 0.17
C GLN A 28 -14.86 -14.65 0.40
N GLU A 29 -15.39 -15.75 -0.12
CA GLU A 29 -14.82 -17.09 0.18
C GLU A 29 -13.43 -17.36 -0.41
N ARG A 30 -13.01 -16.66 -1.46
CA ARG A 30 -11.79 -17.00 -2.22
C ARG A 30 -10.74 -15.92 -2.29
N ARG A 31 -10.99 -14.71 -1.78
CA ARG A 31 -10.07 -13.57 -1.88
C ARG A 31 -9.50 -13.20 -0.53
N LEU A 32 -8.22 -12.84 -0.56
CA LEU A 32 -7.60 -12.13 0.54
C LEU A 32 -7.91 -10.64 0.34
N GLU A 33 -8.57 -10.04 1.33
CA GLU A 33 -9.00 -8.64 1.28
C GLU A 33 -8.11 -7.80 2.19
N TRP A 34 -7.32 -6.94 1.57
CA TRP A 34 -6.47 -5.99 2.29
C TRP A 34 -6.36 -4.68 1.51
N GLU A 35 -6.29 -3.56 2.22
CA GLU A 35 -6.38 -2.19 1.69
C GLU A 35 -7.66 -1.93 0.86
N GLU A 36 -8.72 -2.70 1.09
CA GLU A 36 -10.02 -2.42 0.50
C GLU A 36 -10.73 -1.34 1.30
N ILE A 37 -11.23 -0.31 0.59
CA ILE A 37 -12.10 0.68 1.22
C ILE A 37 -13.48 0.05 1.36
N GLY A 38 -13.95 -0.08 2.58
CA GLY A 38 -15.29 -0.58 2.84
C GLY A 38 -15.64 -0.48 4.32
N GLU A 39 -16.92 -0.45 4.59
CA GLU A 39 -17.41 -0.68 5.94
C GLU A 39 -17.46 -2.19 6.19
N TYR A 40 -16.92 -2.61 7.32
CA TYR A 40 -16.98 -4.00 7.75
C TYR A 40 -18.15 -4.17 8.71
N PRO A 41 -19.25 -4.83 8.27
CA PRO A 41 -20.41 -5.07 9.13
C PRO A 41 -19.98 -5.86 10.36
N GLY A 42 -20.50 -5.47 11.53
CA GLY A 42 -20.21 -6.14 12.79
C GLY A 42 -19.05 -5.58 13.60
N VAL A 43 -18.29 -4.57 13.11
CA VAL A 43 -17.20 -3.94 13.89
C VAL A 43 -17.78 -3.29 15.16
N THR A 44 -18.85 -2.53 15.03
CA THR A 44 -19.48 -1.81 16.16
C THR A 44 -20.05 -2.80 17.18
N GLU A 45 -20.69 -3.87 16.71
CA GLU A 45 -21.22 -4.92 17.59
C GLU A 45 -20.11 -5.63 18.35
N ILE A 46 -19.03 -6.02 17.67
CA ILE A 46 -17.86 -6.67 18.29
C ILE A 46 -17.28 -5.74 19.36
N TRP A 47 -17.08 -4.47 19.02
CA TRP A 47 -16.55 -3.48 19.92
C TRP A 47 -17.42 -3.37 21.18
N THR A 48 -18.70 -3.05 21.01
CA THR A 48 -19.64 -2.82 22.12
C THR A 48 -19.79 -4.07 23.01
N GLU A 49 -19.86 -5.26 22.41
CA GLU A 49 -19.99 -6.51 23.19
C GLU A 49 -18.71 -6.86 23.93
N THR A 50 -17.55 -6.61 23.32
CA THR A 50 -16.27 -6.88 23.98
C THR A 50 -16.06 -5.95 25.17
N GLU A 51 -16.36 -4.66 25.05
CA GLU A 51 -16.34 -3.72 26.19
C GLU A 51 -17.26 -4.15 27.34
N LYS A 52 -18.46 -4.62 27.03
CA LYS A 52 -19.39 -5.14 28.05
C LYS A 52 -18.84 -6.38 28.78
N ILE A 53 -18.16 -7.26 28.05
CA ILE A 53 -17.60 -8.50 28.61
C ILE A 53 -16.40 -8.19 29.49
N LEU A 54 -15.51 -7.31 29.05
CA LEU A 54 -14.27 -6.99 29.74
C LEU A 54 -14.46 -5.94 30.84
N GLY A 55 -15.43 -5.04 30.69
CA GLY A 55 -15.60 -3.90 31.59
C GLY A 55 -14.53 -2.83 31.45
N GLU A 56 -13.77 -2.86 30.36
CA GLU A 56 -12.64 -1.97 30.05
C GLU A 56 -12.81 -1.39 28.64
N ASN A 57 -12.09 -0.32 28.33
CA ASN A 57 -12.05 0.23 26.98
C ASN A 57 -11.38 -0.73 26.01
N VAL A 58 -11.95 -0.87 24.82
CA VAL A 58 -11.44 -1.75 23.77
C VAL A 58 -11.16 -0.93 22.51
N ASP A 59 -10.02 -1.17 21.87
CA ASP A 59 -9.73 -0.65 20.53
C ASP A 59 -9.74 -1.78 19.51
N ILE A 60 -10.53 -1.61 18.43
CA ILE A 60 -10.67 -2.61 17.38
C ILE A 60 -9.87 -2.21 16.14
N LEU A 61 -8.79 -2.92 15.88
CA LEU A 61 -8.03 -2.81 14.64
C LEU A 61 -8.60 -3.73 13.56
N VAL A 62 -9.15 -3.17 12.50
CA VAL A 62 -9.60 -3.94 11.34
C VAL A 62 -8.40 -4.28 10.47
N LEU A 63 -7.95 -5.53 10.48
CA LEU A 63 -6.77 -6.00 9.74
C LEU A 63 -6.90 -5.87 8.22
N ASN A 64 -8.13 -5.86 7.70
CA ASN A 64 -8.39 -5.68 6.27
C ASN A 64 -7.98 -4.30 5.74
N THR A 65 -7.92 -3.29 6.62
CA THR A 65 -7.57 -1.90 6.26
C THR A 65 -6.32 -1.39 6.97
N ALA A 66 -5.80 -2.16 7.91
CA ALA A 66 -4.67 -1.74 8.73
C ALA A 66 -3.37 -1.60 7.91
N PRO A 67 -2.51 -0.62 8.21
CA PRO A 67 -1.16 -0.56 7.67
C PRO A 67 -0.37 -1.84 7.90
N SER A 68 0.44 -2.25 6.91
CA SER A 68 1.13 -3.56 6.93
C SER A 68 1.97 -3.80 8.18
N LEU A 69 2.67 -2.78 8.68
CA LEU A 69 3.51 -2.91 9.88
C LEU A 69 2.71 -3.20 11.13
N ILE A 70 1.58 -2.51 11.32
CA ILE A 70 0.71 -2.72 12.49
C ILE A 70 0.00 -4.07 12.38
N ALA A 71 -0.51 -4.40 11.18
CA ALA A 71 -1.12 -5.70 10.94
C ALA A 71 -0.14 -6.85 11.17
N PHE A 72 1.11 -6.72 10.72
CA PHE A 72 2.15 -7.72 10.94
C PHE A 72 2.52 -7.84 12.42
N ASP A 73 2.68 -6.73 13.14
CA ASP A 73 2.96 -6.77 14.58
C ASP A 73 1.84 -7.48 15.35
N ALA A 74 0.58 -7.16 15.04
CA ALA A 74 -0.58 -7.80 15.67
C ALA A 74 -0.63 -9.32 15.40
N LEU A 75 -0.29 -9.77 14.19
CA LEU A 75 -0.27 -11.20 13.87
C LEU A 75 0.93 -11.94 14.45
N ARG A 76 2.09 -11.28 14.52
CA ARG A 76 3.36 -11.88 14.98
C ARG A 76 3.45 -11.98 16.51
N THR A 77 3.04 -10.93 17.22
CA THR A 77 3.17 -10.83 18.67
C THR A 77 1.88 -11.07 19.41
N GLY A 78 0.74 -10.97 18.71
CA GLY A 78 -0.58 -11.12 19.29
C GLY A 78 -0.92 -12.54 19.72
N ILE A 79 -1.81 -12.65 20.70
CA ILE A 79 -2.38 -13.93 21.17
C ILE A 79 -3.63 -14.22 20.33
N PRO A 80 -3.70 -15.33 19.61
CA PRO A 80 -4.89 -15.66 18.82
C PRO A 80 -6.09 -15.94 19.74
N LEU A 81 -7.16 -15.16 19.58
CA LEU A 81 -8.43 -15.37 20.26
C LEU A 81 -9.31 -16.35 19.49
N VAL A 82 -9.37 -16.16 18.15
CA VAL A 82 -10.12 -17.07 17.27
C VAL A 82 -9.51 -17.13 15.87
N ILE A 83 -9.30 -18.32 15.34
CA ILE A 83 -8.91 -18.60 13.95
C ILE A 83 -9.90 -19.62 13.40
N LYS A 84 -10.91 -19.16 12.63
CA LYS A 84 -11.91 -20.03 12.01
C LYS A 84 -11.42 -20.72 10.73
N ASP A 85 -10.42 -20.14 10.05
CA ASP A 85 -9.84 -20.63 8.80
C ASP A 85 -8.32 -20.52 8.89
N GLY A 86 -7.66 -21.65 9.19
CA GLY A 86 -6.20 -21.70 9.35
C GLY A 86 -5.44 -21.43 8.04
N MET A 87 -6.02 -21.82 6.89
CA MET A 87 -5.38 -21.57 5.59
C MET A 87 -5.43 -20.07 5.23
N LEU A 88 -6.55 -19.41 5.49
CA LEU A 88 -6.67 -17.96 5.33
C LEU A 88 -5.69 -17.23 6.25
N TYR A 89 -5.57 -17.68 7.50
CA TYR A 89 -4.59 -17.10 8.43
C TYR A 89 -3.16 -17.20 7.90
N LEU A 90 -2.73 -18.38 7.46
CA LEU A 90 -1.37 -18.56 6.93
C LEU A 90 -1.14 -17.73 5.66
N ARG A 91 -2.09 -17.67 4.74
CA ARG A 91 -2.01 -16.85 3.55
C ARG A 91 -1.89 -15.36 3.89
N PHE A 92 -2.72 -14.88 4.83
CA PHE A 92 -2.70 -13.49 5.25
C PHE A 92 -1.40 -13.14 5.99
N LEU A 93 -0.91 -14.03 6.86
CA LEU A 93 0.36 -13.84 7.56
C LEU A 93 1.54 -13.74 6.59
N LEU A 94 1.64 -14.62 5.60
CA LEU A 94 2.69 -14.58 4.57
C LEU A 94 2.62 -13.30 3.75
N PHE A 95 1.42 -12.92 3.33
CA PHE A 95 1.18 -11.71 2.56
C PHE A 95 1.59 -10.46 3.35
N ILE A 96 1.07 -10.28 4.56
CA ILE A 96 1.34 -9.12 5.41
C ILE A 96 2.81 -9.05 5.83
N SER A 97 3.46 -10.19 6.09
CA SER A 97 4.89 -10.17 6.43
C SER A 97 5.75 -9.65 5.29
N SER A 98 5.46 -10.06 4.07
CA SER A 98 6.15 -9.58 2.87
C SER A 98 5.89 -8.07 2.64
N ALA A 99 4.63 -7.64 2.75
CA ALA A 99 4.26 -6.24 2.60
C ALA A 99 4.88 -5.34 3.68
N ALA A 100 4.97 -5.84 4.92
CA ALA A 100 5.59 -5.11 6.03
C ALA A 100 7.11 -4.96 5.87
N MET A 101 7.79 -6.00 5.37
CA MET A 101 9.23 -5.93 5.09
C MET A 101 9.55 -4.94 3.96
N ASP A 102 8.79 -4.99 2.87
CA ASP A 102 8.90 -4.05 1.76
C ASP A 102 8.67 -2.59 2.22
N PHE A 103 7.64 -2.37 3.02
CA PHE A 103 7.35 -1.04 3.55
C PHE A 103 8.39 -0.54 4.56
N LYS A 104 9.02 -1.44 5.31
CA LYS A 104 10.11 -1.09 6.23
C LYS A 104 11.32 -0.52 5.49
N GLU A 105 11.75 -1.15 4.38
CA GLU A 105 12.84 -0.63 3.55
C GLU A 105 12.51 0.75 2.99
N PHE A 106 11.26 0.97 2.58
CA PHE A 106 10.78 2.28 2.16
C PHE A 106 10.94 3.33 3.26
N ILE A 107 10.56 3.01 4.51
CA ILE A 107 10.66 3.92 5.66
C ILE A 107 12.11 4.28 5.94
N GLU A 108 13.01 3.31 5.91
CA GLU A 108 14.44 3.53 6.17
C GLU A 108 15.05 4.51 5.17
N ASP A 109 14.77 4.35 3.87
CA ASP A 109 15.25 5.30 2.84
C ASP A 109 14.57 6.67 2.97
N TYR A 110 13.28 6.72 3.33
CA TYR A 110 12.55 7.97 3.58
C TYR A 110 13.26 8.82 4.65
N TRP A 111 13.59 8.24 5.79
CA TRP A 111 14.29 8.93 6.87
C TRP A 111 15.72 9.33 6.49
N GLN A 112 16.42 8.51 5.70
CA GLN A 112 17.74 8.87 5.19
C GLN A 112 17.69 10.10 4.28
N ILE A 113 16.69 10.20 3.39
CA ILE A 113 16.48 11.36 2.53
C ILE A 113 16.13 12.58 3.39
N GLU A 114 15.21 12.42 4.33
CA GLU A 114 14.77 13.50 5.20
C GLU A 114 15.90 14.09 6.03
N GLN A 115 16.80 13.25 6.55
CA GLN A 115 17.94 13.69 7.37
C GLN A 115 19.07 14.30 6.55
N ARG A 116 19.19 13.97 5.26
CA ARG A 116 20.32 14.37 4.41
C ARG A 116 20.38 15.86 4.14
N SER A 117 19.24 16.53 3.97
CA SER A 117 19.16 17.94 3.60
C SER A 117 17.88 18.58 4.09
N THR A 118 17.84 19.91 4.14
CA THR A 118 16.62 20.71 4.39
C THR A 118 15.73 20.88 3.16
N SER A 119 16.22 20.46 1.97
CA SER A 119 15.52 20.50 0.69
C SER A 119 16.03 19.36 -0.19
N LEU A 120 15.58 19.28 -1.44
CA LEU A 120 16.06 18.26 -2.39
C LEU A 120 17.58 18.38 -2.59
N SER A 121 18.34 17.36 -2.13
CA SER A 121 19.79 17.31 -2.27
C SER A 121 20.22 17.00 -3.71
N ASP A 122 21.45 17.36 -4.10
CA ASP A 122 21.96 17.04 -5.45
C ASP A 122 21.99 15.52 -5.70
N PHE A 123 22.27 14.73 -4.66
CA PHE A 123 22.21 13.28 -4.74
C PHE A 123 20.78 12.79 -5.05
N ASP A 124 19.80 13.28 -4.32
CA ASP A 124 18.39 12.88 -4.52
C ASP A 124 17.82 13.47 -5.81
N LYS A 125 18.31 14.64 -6.25
CA LYS A 125 17.99 15.20 -7.57
C LYS A 125 18.48 14.28 -8.69
N THR A 126 19.68 13.73 -8.57
CA THR A 126 20.23 12.77 -9.54
C THR A 126 19.38 11.49 -9.58
N ARG A 127 19.04 10.92 -8.41
CA ARG A 127 18.13 9.75 -8.34
C ARG A 127 16.78 10.06 -9.00
N LEU A 128 16.22 11.22 -8.74
CA LEU A 128 14.93 11.65 -9.30
C LEU A 128 14.98 11.73 -10.84
N ILE A 129 16.07 12.26 -11.41
CA ILE A 129 16.29 12.31 -12.86
C ILE A 129 16.32 10.90 -13.46
N GLU A 130 17.02 9.96 -12.84
CA GLU A 130 17.10 8.58 -13.30
C GLU A 130 15.74 7.88 -13.24
N ILE A 131 14.98 8.06 -12.15
CA ILE A 131 13.63 7.50 -12.01
C ILE A 131 12.68 8.09 -13.06
N ILE A 132 12.73 9.40 -13.29
CA ILE A 132 11.91 10.05 -14.33
C ILE A 132 12.25 9.54 -15.72
N LYS A 133 13.53 9.32 -16.01
CA LYS A 133 13.96 8.73 -17.29
C LYS A 133 13.43 7.30 -17.44
N PHE A 134 13.56 6.49 -16.39
CA PHE A 134 13.02 5.12 -16.37
C PHE A 134 11.51 5.12 -16.58
N LEU A 135 10.75 5.92 -15.80
CA LEU A 135 9.30 5.99 -15.93
C LEU A 135 8.86 6.48 -17.31
N THR A 136 9.60 7.41 -17.91
CA THR A 136 9.32 7.88 -19.28
C THR A 136 9.45 6.74 -20.28
N ASN A 137 10.51 5.92 -20.18
CA ASN A 137 10.70 4.76 -21.06
C ASN A 137 9.57 3.72 -20.88
N GLU A 138 9.15 3.45 -19.63
CA GLU A 138 8.02 2.54 -19.38
C GLU A 138 6.71 3.06 -20.01
N ILE A 139 6.48 4.38 -20.00
CA ILE A 139 5.30 5.00 -20.62
C ILE A 139 5.35 4.91 -22.14
N ASP A 140 6.52 4.92 -22.77
CA ASP A 140 6.64 4.78 -24.22
C ASP A 140 6.12 3.42 -24.70
N ASP A 141 6.22 2.38 -23.87
CA ASP A 141 5.71 1.03 -24.16
C ASP A 141 4.16 0.91 -24.00
N TRP A 142 3.47 1.96 -23.57
CA TRP A 142 2.04 1.92 -23.26
C TRP A 142 1.17 1.34 -24.38
N ASN A 143 1.47 1.72 -25.62
CA ASN A 143 0.72 1.27 -26.78
C ASN A 143 0.87 -0.24 -27.07
N VAL A 144 1.91 -0.89 -26.55
CA VAL A 144 2.09 -2.34 -26.63
C VAL A 144 1.04 -3.03 -25.76
N TYR A 145 0.93 -2.59 -24.51
CA TYR A 145 0.04 -3.20 -23.52
C TYR A 145 -1.43 -2.83 -23.72
N LEU A 146 -1.71 -1.68 -24.36
CA LEU A 146 -3.08 -1.28 -24.72
C LEU A 146 -3.76 -2.27 -25.68
N LYS A 147 -2.98 -3.05 -26.43
CA LYS A 147 -3.47 -4.05 -27.37
C LYS A 147 -3.73 -5.43 -26.75
N PHE A 148 -3.31 -5.64 -25.50
CA PHE A 148 -3.50 -6.92 -24.82
C PHE A 148 -4.97 -7.12 -24.47
N ASP A 149 -5.45 -8.34 -24.71
CA ASP A 149 -6.80 -8.77 -24.38
C ASP A 149 -6.82 -9.85 -23.28
N TRP A 150 -8.00 -10.29 -22.91
CA TRP A 150 -8.17 -11.37 -21.94
C TRP A 150 -7.52 -12.68 -22.38
N GLY A 151 -7.58 -13.00 -23.67
CA GLY A 151 -6.97 -14.21 -24.25
C GLY A 151 -5.45 -14.19 -24.10
N ASP A 152 -4.81 -13.05 -24.37
CA ASP A 152 -3.38 -12.85 -24.13
C ASP A 152 -3.02 -13.04 -22.65
N TYR A 153 -3.79 -12.43 -21.76
CA TYR A 153 -3.54 -12.49 -20.32
C TYR A 153 -3.74 -13.91 -19.74
N GLN A 154 -4.77 -14.62 -20.17
CA GLN A 154 -5.12 -15.94 -19.65
C GLN A 154 -4.22 -17.05 -20.22
N ASN A 155 -3.94 -17.02 -21.52
CA ASN A 155 -3.34 -18.13 -22.22
C ASN A 155 -1.83 -17.97 -22.47
N ASP A 156 -1.31 -16.73 -22.46
CA ASP A 156 0.12 -16.47 -22.64
C ASP A 156 0.77 -16.02 -21.34
N ARG A 157 1.47 -16.97 -20.69
CA ARG A 157 2.16 -16.72 -19.43
C ARG A 157 3.23 -15.63 -19.52
N LEU A 158 3.90 -15.50 -20.66
CA LEU A 158 4.94 -14.49 -20.84
C LEU A 158 4.34 -13.10 -20.98
N LYS A 159 3.29 -12.96 -21.79
CA LYS A 159 2.56 -11.69 -21.93
C LYS A 159 1.96 -11.24 -20.59
N ARG A 160 1.33 -12.17 -19.85
CA ARG A 160 0.79 -11.86 -18.53
C ARG A 160 1.85 -11.32 -17.59
N ARG A 161 2.98 -12.02 -17.44
CA ARG A 161 4.08 -11.59 -16.58
C ARG A 161 4.69 -10.27 -17.03
N SER A 162 4.81 -10.07 -18.34
CA SER A 162 5.30 -8.81 -18.90
C SER A 162 4.38 -7.64 -18.52
N LEU A 163 3.07 -7.80 -18.65
CA LEU A 163 2.10 -6.77 -18.27
C LEU A 163 2.13 -6.49 -16.77
N GLU A 164 2.11 -7.53 -15.95
CA GLU A 164 2.15 -7.41 -14.48
C GLU A 164 3.40 -6.66 -14.03
N HIS A 165 4.56 -7.07 -14.51
CA HIS A 165 5.84 -6.43 -14.17
C HIS A 165 5.93 -4.98 -14.67
N TRP A 166 5.42 -4.70 -15.87
CA TRP A 166 5.37 -3.35 -16.40
C TRP A 166 4.48 -2.42 -15.56
N VAL A 167 3.30 -2.88 -15.13
CA VAL A 167 2.43 -2.11 -14.23
C VAL A 167 3.13 -1.88 -12.89
N GLU A 168 3.74 -2.91 -12.33
CA GLU A 168 4.51 -2.82 -11.08
C GLU A 168 5.64 -1.78 -11.18
N ASN A 169 6.41 -1.78 -12.26
CA ASN A 169 7.49 -0.84 -12.53
C ASN A 169 7.01 0.62 -12.52
N ILE A 170 5.91 0.90 -13.22
CA ILE A 170 5.35 2.26 -13.30
C ILE A 170 4.90 2.75 -11.92
N VAL A 171 4.19 1.91 -11.17
CA VAL A 171 3.70 2.31 -9.86
C VAL A 171 4.85 2.45 -8.86
N ASN A 172 5.82 1.53 -8.85
CA ASN A 172 7.01 1.61 -8.00
C ASN A 172 7.84 2.87 -8.28
N ALA A 173 8.11 3.17 -9.55
CA ALA A 173 8.83 4.39 -9.92
C ALA A 173 8.09 5.66 -9.42
N THR A 174 6.77 5.67 -9.46
CA THR A 174 5.96 6.79 -8.97
C THR A 174 5.99 6.88 -7.44
N ILE A 175 5.98 5.75 -6.73
CA ILE A 175 6.17 5.69 -5.27
C ILE A 175 7.57 6.21 -4.90
N ASP A 176 8.61 5.86 -5.65
CA ASP A 176 9.98 6.34 -5.42
C ASP A 176 10.11 7.84 -5.64
N ILE A 177 9.44 8.40 -6.64
CA ILE A 177 9.33 9.85 -6.85
C ILE A 177 8.65 10.49 -5.63
N ALA A 178 7.51 9.96 -5.19
CA ALA A 178 6.79 10.48 -4.03
C ALA A 178 7.67 10.45 -2.77
N ARG A 179 8.37 9.34 -2.51
CA ARG A 179 9.31 9.18 -1.40
C ARG A 179 10.36 10.29 -1.38
N ILE A 180 11.04 10.51 -2.50
CA ILE A 180 12.11 11.52 -2.59
C ILE A 180 11.53 12.91 -2.36
N LEU A 181 10.43 13.27 -3.00
CA LEU A 181 9.86 14.62 -2.91
C LEU A 181 9.28 14.89 -1.53
N LEU A 182 8.49 13.95 -0.97
CA LEU A 182 7.87 14.13 0.33
C LEU A 182 8.91 14.22 1.45
N ALA A 183 9.93 13.34 1.43
CA ALA A 183 11.00 13.37 2.42
C ALA A 183 11.85 14.64 2.32
N SER A 184 12.17 15.09 1.10
CA SER A 184 12.91 16.34 0.87
C SER A 184 12.13 17.59 1.32
N GLU A 185 10.80 17.58 1.17
CA GLU A 185 9.89 18.64 1.61
C GLU A 185 9.49 18.54 3.09
N LYS A 186 10.08 17.58 3.86
CA LYS A 186 9.80 17.35 5.28
C LYS A 186 8.32 17.09 5.56
N LYS A 187 7.64 16.38 4.67
CA LYS A 187 6.25 15.98 4.88
C LYS A 187 6.17 14.83 5.88
N PRO A 188 5.05 14.68 6.62
CA PRO A 188 4.86 13.51 7.47
C PRO A 188 4.94 12.21 6.65
N LEU A 189 5.57 11.18 7.21
CA LEU A 189 5.63 9.86 6.60
C LEU A 189 4.24 9.21 6.63
N PRO A 190 3.64 8.87 5.47
CA PRO A 190 2.38 8.15 5.43
C PRO A 190 2.53 6.67 5.81
N GLY A 191 1.45 6.04 6.27
CA GLY A 191 1.45 4.65 6.75
C GLY A 191 1.31 3.57 5.69
N THR A 192 0.91 3.93 4.47
CA THR A 192 0.67 2.98 3.36
C THR A 192 1.12 3.57 2.02
N TYR A 193 1.42 2.72 1.03
CA TYR A 193 1.75 3.17 -0.33
C TYR A 193 0.61 3.98 -0.98
N ARG A 194 -0.63 3.66 -0.66
CA ARG A 194 -1.79 4.43 -1.08
C ARG A 194 -1.71 5.87 -0.56
N GLU A 195 -1.47 6.02 0.72
CA GLU A 195 -1.34 7.35 1.35
C GLU A 195 -0.11 8.09 0.82
N ILE A 196 0.98 7.40 0.50
CA ILE A 196 2.18 7.99 -0.10
C ILE A 196 1.83 8.64 -1.45
N LEU A 197 1.16 7.94 -2.35
CA LEU A 197 0.76 8.49 -3.64
C LEU A 197 -0.28 9.61 -3.50
N ARG A 198 -1.24 9.46 -2.58
CA ARG A 198 -2.19 10.54 -2.25
C ARG A 198 -1.49 11.77 -1.67
N SER A 199 -0.41 11.59 -0.94
CA SER A 199 0.34 12.71 -0.33
C SER A 199 1.02 13.62 -1.34
N PHE A 200 1.07 13.29 -2.64
CA PHE A 200 1.40 14.26 -3.67
C PHE A 200 0.53 15.52 -3.60
N MET A 201 -0.73 15.43 -3.13
CA MET A 201 -1.61 16.59 -2.93
C MET A 201 -1.06 17.61 -1.92
N SER A 202 -0.10 17.23 -1.07
CA SER A 202 0.57 18.11 -0.12
C SER A 202 1.70 18.93 -0.75
N LEU A 203 2.14 18.55 -1.95
CA LEU A 203 3.10 19.33 -2.72
C LEU A 203 2.39 20.54 -3.37
N LYS A 204 3.05 21.67 -3.31
CA LYS A 204 2.52 22.92 -3.87
C LYS A 204 2.24 22.77 -5.37
N TYR A 205 1.02 23.10 -5.79
CA TYR A 205 0.53 23.04 -7.17
C TYR A 205 0.30 21.63 -7.76
N PHE A 206 0.41 20.56 -7.01
CA PHE A 206 0.02 19.24 -7.52
C PHE A 206 -1.52 19.11 -7.54
N ASP A 207 -2.06 18.52 -8.60
CA ASP A 207 -3.51 18.31 -8.72
C ASP A 207 -4.00 17.24 -7.76
N LYS A 208 -5.00 17.60 -6.92
CA LYS A 208 -5.54 16.70 -5.90
C LYS A 208 -6.27 15.50 -6.47
N ASN A 209 -6.99 15.68 -7.58
CA ASN A 209 -7.73 14.57 -8.20
C ASN A 209 -6.77 13.55 -8.81
N ILE A 210 -5.64 14.02 -9.35
CA ILE A 210 -4.59 13.13 -9.86
C ILE A 210 -3.95 12.35 -8.73
N ALA A 211 -3.63 12.99 -7.59
CA ALA A 211 -3.08 12.31 -6.42
C ALA A 211 -4.02 11.23 -5.87
N GLU A 212 -5.33 11.51 -5.76
CA GLU A 212 -6.33 10.51 -5.34
C GLU A 212 -6.34 9.29 -6.27
N LYS A 213 -6.38 9.51 -7.59
CA LYS A 213 -6.38 8.44 -8.58
C LYS A 213 -5.09 7.62 -8.59
N LEU A 214 -3.92 8.27 -8.40
CA LEU A 214 -2.65 7.57 -8.26
C LEU A 214 -2.67 6.63 -7.05
N GLY A 215 -3.24 7.07 -5.92
CA GLY A 215 -3.40 6.25 -4.73
C GLY A 215 -4.20 4.97 -4.95
N GLU A 216 -5.16 4.95 -5.88
CA GLU A 216 -5.92 3.75 -6.22
C GLU A 216 -5.04 2.65 -6.84
N PHE A 217 -3.99 3.02 -7.56
CA PHE A 217 -3.08 2.07 -8.21
C PHE A 217 -2.02 1.46 -7.28
N ALA A 218 -1.77 2.07 -6.12
CA ALA A 218 -0.87 1.47 -5.12
C ALA A 218 -1.32 0.06 -4.70
N ARG A 219 -2.64 -0.14 -4.55
CA ARG A 219 -3.21 -1.45 -4.24
C ARG A 219 -2.95 -2.48 -5.33
N LEU A 220 -3.06 -2.09 -6.60
CA LEU A 220 -2.77 -2.99 -7.72
C LEU A 220 -1.33 -3.51 -7.66
N ARG A 221 -0.37 -2.63 -7.36
CA ARG A 221 1.03 -3.01 -7.14
C ARG A 221 1.17 -4.02 -5.99
N ASN A 222 0.51 -3.78 -4.85
CA ASN A 222 0.59 -4.69 -3.71
C ASN A 222 0.04 -6.09 -4.05
N ILE A 223 -1.03 -6.16 -4.82
CA ILE A 223 -1.58 -7.43 -5.32
C ILE A 223 -0.59 -8.15 -6.23
N ILE A 224 0.01 -7.45 -7.20
CA ILE A 224 0.98 -8.04 -8.13
C ILE A 224 2.19 -8.58 -7.38
N THR A 225 2.72 -7.80 -6.45
CA THR A 225 3.96 -8.13 -5.73
C THR A 225 3.77 -9.25 -4.70
N HIS A 226 2.62 -9.31 -4.04
CA HIS A 226 2.43 -10.17 -2.86
C HIS A 226 1.32 -11.23 -3.02
N GLU A 227 0.38 -11.07 -3.97
CA GLU A 227 -0.78 -11.95 -4.20
C GLU A 227 -0.75 -12.68 -5.54
N TYR A 228 0.29 -13.44 -5.84
CA TYR A 228 0.49 -14.11 -7.14
C TYR A 228 -0.57 -15.17 -7.51
N LEU A 229 -1.55 -15.45 -6.66
CA LEU A 229 -2.62 -16.44 -6.91
C LEU A 229 -3.93 -15.83 -7.43
N ASP A 230 -4.09 -14.52 -7.42
CA ASP A 230 -5.33 -13.85 -7.82
C ASP A 230 -5.16 -13.09 -9.15
N ILE A 231 -5.86 -13.56 -10.18
CA ILE A 231 -5.83 -12.94 -11.51
C ILE A 231 -6.76 -11.71 -11.50
N ARG A 232 -6.19 -10.53 -11.72
CA ARG A 232 -6.90 -9.24 -11.66
C ARG A 232 -6.95 -8.55 -13.03
N TRP A 233 -7.38 -9.26 -14.07
CA TRP A 233 -7.45 -8.71 -15.43
C TRP A 233 -8.22 -7.39 -15.52
N GLU A 234 -9.38 -7.29 -14.88
CA GLU A 234 -10.19 -6.07 -14.91
C GLU A 234 -9.43 -4.85 -14.38
N GLN A 235 -8.64 -5.05 -13.31
CA GLN A 235 -7.82 -4.00 -12.73
C GLN A 235 -6.64 -3.63 -13.64
N MET A 236 -5.98 -4.64 -14.26
CA MET A 236 -4.93 -4.42 -15.25
C MET A 236 -5.47 -3.67 -16.46
N GLN A 237 -6.63 -4.08 -16.97
CA GLN A 237 -7.28 -3.41 -18.10
C GLN A 237 -7.69 -1.98 -17.76
N ASN A 238 -8.22 -1.74 -16.57
CA ASN A 238 -8.55 -0.39 -16.10
C ASN A 238 -7.29 0.48 -16.03
N PHE A 239 -6.20 -0.03 -15.45
CA PHE A 239 -4.91 0.66 -15.40
C PHE A 239 -4.46 1.07 -16.80
N VAL A 240 -4.36 0.12 -17.73
CA VAL A 240 -3.89 0.37 -19.09
C VAL A 240 -4.76 1.39 -19.83
N LYS A 241 -6.08 1.37 -19.61
CA LYS A 241 -7.02 2.29 -20.28
C LYS A 241 -7.03 3.70 -19.72
N THR A 242 -6.75 3.88 -18.42
CA THR A 242 -7.06 5.14 -17.73
C THR A 242 -5.87 5.83 -17.09
N ALA A 243 -4.79 5.10 -16.78
CA ALA A 243 -3.76 5.63 -15.90
C ALA A 243 -2.68 6.49 -16.60
N ARG A 244 -2.45 6.31 -17.89
CA ARG A 244 -1.39 7.02 -18.65
C ARG A 244 -1.32 8.53 -18.39
N PRO A 245 -2.42 9.29 -18.47
CA PRO A 245 -2.37 10.75 -18.27
C PRO A 245 -1.93 11.16 -16.87
N LEU A 246 -2.15 10.30 -15.87
CA LEU A 246 -1.78 10.58 -14.47
C LEU A 246 -0.25 10.54 -14.31
N PHE A 247 0.39 9.55 -14.92
CA PHE A 247 1.86 9.41 -14.85
C PHE A 247 2.56 10.45 -15.73
N GLU A 248 2.03 10.74 -16.92
CA GLU A 248 2.53 11.83 -17.77
C GLU A 248 2.47 13.18 -17.03
N TYR A 249 1.34 13.49 -16.38
CA TYR A 249 1.21 14.68 -15.53
C TYR A 249 2.26 14.70 -14.41
N THR A 250 2.46 13.56 -13.73
CA THR A 250 3.42 13.46 -12.63
C THR A 250 4.85 13.75 -13.12
N ILE A 251 5.24 13.19 -14.25
CA ILE A 251 6.55 13.46 -14.89
C ILE A 251 6.72 14.94 -15.18
N GLU A 252 5.75 15.55 -15.84
CA GLU A 252 5.80 16.96 -16.21
C GLU A 252 5.82 17.87 -14.98
N PHE A 253 5.04 17.55 -13.96
CA PHE A 253 5.03 18.26 -12.69
C PHE A 253 6.42 18.23 -12.04
N VAL A 254 7.05 17.07 -11.97
CA VAL A 254 8.38 16.90 -11.35
C VAL A 254 9.44 17.66 -12.14
N LYS A 255 9.46 17.50 -13.46
CA LYS A 255 10.40 18.23 -14.33
C LYS A 255 10.31 19.73 -14.10
N LYS A 256 9.11 20.27 -14.12
CA LYS A 256 8.87 21.73 -14.02
C LYS A 256 9.21 22.31 -12.65
N ASN A 257 8.94 21.58 -11.56
CA ASN A 257 9.01 22.17 -10.21
C ASN A 257 10.26 21.79 -9.42
N PHE A 258 10.98 20.71 -9.82
CA PHE A 258 12.10 20.19 -9.06
C PHE A 258 13.38 19.98 -9.88
N LEU A 259 13.30 19.91 -11.21
CA LEU A 259 14.46 19.62 -12.06
C LEU A 259 14.88 20.79 -12.94
N LEU A 260 13.99 21.71 -13.28
CA LEU A 260 14.28 22.97 -13.94
C LEU A 260 14.60 24.05 -12.91
#